data_6786f62ada375f9461770602744d5e30
#
_entry.id   6786f62ada375f9461770602744d5e30
#
_cell.length_a   1.000
_cell.length_b   1.000
_cell.length_c   1.000
_cell.angle_alpha   90.00
_cell.angle_beta   90.00
_cell.angle_gamma   90.00
#
_symmetry.space_group_name_H-M   'P 1'
#
loop_
_entity.id
_entity.type
_entity.pdbx_description
1 polymer ?
#
loop_
_entity_poly.entity_id
_entity_poly.type
_entity_poly.pdbx_seq_one_letter_code
_entity_poly.pdbx_strand_id
1 'polypeptide(L)'
;MSARYSTASEHADRARRAADRAEELIPRALGLADADAEAFGALSAAYTLPKDTAEEKAERSRAVQEATAGAARPPRELIGVGTEVVGLARELTGWCNPNVLSDVAAASEAARAAVATAMVTLEINVLSPGRARGSAA
;
A
#
# COMPACT_ATOMS: atom_id res chain seq x y z
N MET A 1 31.61 32.87 3.33
CA MET A 1 31.79 31.61 4.09
C MET A 1 30.48 31.12 4.74
N SER A 2 29.64 31.98 5.29
CA SER A 2 28.41 31.62 5.99
C SER A 2 27.34 30.89 5.13
N ALA A 3 27.14 31.28 3.86
CA ALA A 3 26.13 30.72 2.98
C ALA A 3 26.39 29.27 2.57
N ARG A 4 27.67 28.85 2.47
CA ARG A 4 28.02 27.45 2.15
C ARG A 4 27.79 26.49 3.33
N TYR A 5 27.97 26.98 4.55
CA TYR A 5 27.74 26.16 5.76
C TYR A 5 26.25 26.03 6.07
N SER A 6 25.46 27.07 5.86
CA SER A 6 23.98 26.99 6.05
C SER A 6 23.33 26.06 5.05
N THR A 7 23.71 26.08 3.77
CA THR A 7 23.20 25.15 2.74
C THR A 7 23.56 23.69 3.03
N ALA A 8 24.78 23.40 3.47
CA ALA A 8 25.19 22.03 3.82
C ALA A 8 24.44 21.50 5.06
N SER A 9 24.23 22.35 6.07
CA SER A 9 23.47 22.00 7.27
C SER A 9 21.99 21.77 6.94
N GLU A 10 21.39 22.65 6.10
CA GLU A 10 20.01 22.52 5.67
C GLU A 10 19.79 21.22 4.88
N HIS A 11 20.68 20.85 3.97
CA HIS A 11 20.61 19.59 3.23
C HIS A 11 20.76 18.39 4.16
N ALA A 12 21.65 18.44 5.16
CA ALA A 12 21.82 17.37 6.13
C ALA A 12 20.55 17.14 6.96
N ASP A 13 19.88 18.21 7.40
CA ASP A 13 18.63 18.12 8.15
C ASP A 13 17.47 17.60 7.28
N ARG A 14 17.41 18.00 6.01
CA ARG A 14 16.42 17.48 5.06
C ARG A 14 16.65 15.99 4.79
N ALA A 15 17.90 15.57 4.59
CA ALA A 15 18.25 14.17 4.39
C ALA A 15 17.84 13.31 5.60
N ARG A 16 18.11 13.82 6.81
CA ARG A 16 17.73 13.13 8.05
C ARG A 16 16.21 12.96 8.14
N ARG A 17 15.43 14.03 7.95
CA ARG A 17 13.98 13.95 7.97
C ARG A 17 13.42 12.98 6.91
N ALA A 18 14.00 12.95 5.73
CA ALA A 18 13.60 12.01 4.69
C ALA A 18 13.90 10.55 5.08
N ALA A 19 15.07 10.30 5.70
CA ALA A 19 15.46 8.99 6.19
C ALA A 19 14.54 8.54 7.33
N ASP A 20 14.35 9.37 8.35
CA ASP A 20 13.48 9.09 9.49
C ASP A 20 12.06 8.75 9.00
N ARG A 21 11.56 9.53 8.05
CA ARG A 21 10.23 9.27 7.48
C ARG A 21 10.18 7.97 6.68
N ALA A 22 11.19 7.66 5.90
CA ALA A 22 11.28 6.40 5.17
C ALA A 22 11.31 5.19 6.13
N GLU A 23 12.05 5.29 7.23
CA GLU A 23 12.09 4.26 8.27
C GLU A 23 10.73 4.04 8.95
N GLU A 24 9.93 5.09 9.18
CA GLU A 24 8.57 4.97 9.70
C GLU A 24 7.61 4.29 8.72
N LEU A 25 7.82 4.43 7.42
CA LEU A 25 6.97 3.83 6.40
C LEU A 25 7.19 2.31 6.27
N ILE A 26 8.36 1.79 6.63
CA ILE A 26 8.65 0.35 6.56
C ILE A 26 7.68 -0.48 7.41
N PRO A 27 7.58 -0.29 8.74
CA PRO A 27 6.65 -1.07 9.56
C PRO A 27 5.19 -0.82 9.16
N ARG A 28 4.85 0.37 8.67
CA ARG A 28 3.52 0.65 8.16
C ARG A 28 3.19 -0.19 6.93
N ALA A 29 4.10 -0.29 5.97
CA ALA A 29 3.92 -1.11 4.77
C ALA A 29 3.80 -2.61 5.12
N LEU A 30 4.63 -3.11 6.04
CA LEU A 30 4.58 -4.49 6.51
C LEU A 30 3.25 -4.79 7.21
N GLY A 31 2.78 -3.91 8.09
CA GLY A 31 1.48 -4.06 8.76
C GLY A 31 0.30 -4.04 7.78
N LEU A 32 0.41 -3.32 6.66
CA LEU A 32 -0.60 -3.35 5.61
C LEU A 32 -0.60 -4.67 4.84
N ALA A 33 0.56 -5.31 4.65
CA ALA A 33 0.64 -6.63 4.05
C ALA A 33 -0.03 -7.70 4.93
N ASP A 34 0.20 -7.65 6.24
CA ASP A 34 -0.47 -8.52 7.20
C ASP A 34 -2.00 -8.28 7.22
N ALA A 35 -2.42 -7.03 7.23
CA ALA A 35 -3.84 -6.66 7.18
C ALA A 35 -4.53 -7.10 5.88
N ASP A 36 -3.84 -7.08 4.75
CA ASP A 36 -4.35 -7.59 3.47
C ASP A 36 -4.57 -9.11 3.52
N ALA A 37 -3.62 -9.85 4.09
CA ALA A 37 -3.74 -11.30 4.28
C ALA A 37 -4.91 -11.66 5.21
N GLU A 38 -5.08 -10.94 6.31
CA GLU A 38 -6.21 -11.11 7.24
C GLU A 38 -7.55 -10.81 6.56
N ALA A 39 -7.64 -9.71 5.82
CA ALA A 39 -8.85 -9.31 5.11
C ALA A 39 -9.23 -10.32 4.02
N PHE A 40 -8.23 -10.88 3.31
CA PHE A 40 -8.46 -11.97 2.36
C PHE A 40 -8.98 -13.24 3.06
N GLY A 41 -8.44 -13.58 4.23
CA GLY A 41 -8.93 -14.68 5.06
C GLY A 41 -10.39 -14.50 5.47
N ALA A 42 -10.76 -13.30 5.93
CA ALA A 42 -12.13 -12.96 6.30
C ALA A 42 -13.10 -13.06 5.12
N LEU A 43 -12.69 -12.56 3.94
CA LEU A 43 -13.48 -12.67 2.72
C LEU A 43 -13.67 -14.14 2.29
N SER A 44 -12.61 -14.94 2.39
CA SER A 44 -12.67 -16.38 2.13
C SER A 44 -13.64 -17.09 3.06
N ALA A 45 -13.60 -16.79 4.36
CA ALA A 45 -14.51 -17.33 5.35
C ALA A 45 -15.98 -16.96 5.06
N ALA A 46 -16.24 -15.70 4.72
CA ALA A 46 -17.57 -15.23 4.37
C ALA A 46 -18.17 -16.00 3.17
N TYR A 47 -17.36 -16.38 2.19
CA TYR A 47 -17.82 -17.18 1.05
C TYR A 47 -18.14 -18.62 1.41
N THR A 48 -17.66 -19.16 2.52
CA THR A 48 -17.95 -20.54 2.98
C THR A 48 -19.22 -20.64 3.84
N LEU A 49 -19.82 -19.51 4.22
CA LEU A 49 -21.06 -19.49 4.99
C LEU A 49 -22.19 -20.24 4.28
N PRO A 50 -23.12 -20.89 5.04
CA PRO A 50 -24.28 -21.57 4.49
C PRO A 50 -25.14 -20.67 3.60
N LYS A 51 -25.86 -21.28 2.65
CA LYS A 51 -26.70 -20.57 1.67
C LYS A 51 -27.96 -21.34 1.26
N ASP A 52 -28.41 -22.26 2.09
CA ASP A 52 -29.52 -23.15 1.74
C ASP A 52 -30.85 -22.48 2.06
N THR A 53 -30.97 -21.74 3.16
CA THR A 53 -32.18 -20.98 3.53
C THR A 53 -32.13 -19.52 3.08
N ALA A 54 -33.23 -18.83 3.16
CA ALA A 54 -33.33 -17.40 2.85
C ALA A 54 -32.53 -16.55 3.87
N GLU A 55 -32.58 -16.92 5.13
CA GLU A 55 -31.86 -16.29 6.23
C GLU A 55 -30.35 -16.46 6.07
N GLU A 56 -29.89 -17.67 5.77
CA GLU A 56 -28.47 -17.96 5.52
C GLU A 56 -27.92 -17.18 4.31
N LYS A 57 -28.71 -17.10 3.23
CA LYS A 57 -28.33 -16.28 2.05
C LYS A 57 -28.17 -14.80 2.41
N ALA A 58 -29.09 -14.27 3.22
CA ALA A 58 -29.04 -12.87 3.64
C ALA A 58 -27.83 -12.60 4.54
N GLU A 59 -27.56 -13.51 5.48
CA GLU A 59 -26.40 -13.40 6.37
C GLU A 59 -25.08 -13.50 5.60
N ARG A 60 -24.96 -14.50 4.73
CA ARG A 60 -23.79 -14.66 3.87
C ARG A 60 -23.56 -13.42 2.99
N SER A 61 -24.62 -12.89 2.39
CA SER A 61 -24.53 -11.68 1.56
C SER A 61 -23.99 -10.48 2.34
N ARG A 62 -24.49 -10.27 3.55
CA ARG A 62 -24.01 -9.21 4.45
C ARG A 62 -22.53 -9.41 4.84
N ALA A 63 -22.17 -10.62 5.25
CA ALA A 63 -20.80 -10.96 5.61
C ALA A 63 -19.82 -10.77 4.44
N VAL A 64 -20.21 -11.16 3.23
CA VAL A 64 -19.39 -10.95 2.01
C VAL A 64 -19.25 -9.46 1.69
N GLN A 65 -20.30 -8.66 1.82
CA GLN A 65 -20.22 -7.21 1.60
C GLN A 65 -19.29 -6.53 2.60
N GLU A 66 -19.40 -6.89 3.87
CA GLU A 66 -18.57 -6.35 4.94
C GLU A 66 -17.09 -6.75 4.76
N ALA A 67 -16.81 -8.02 4.48
CA ALA A 67 -15.47 -8.51 4.23
C ALA A 67 -14.85 -7.89 2.96
N THR A 68 -15.65 -7.67 1.90
CA THR A 68 -15.21 -6.98 0.68
C THR A 68 -14.80 -5.53 0.97
N ALA A 69 -15.59 -4.83 1.76
CA ALA A 69 -15.26 -3.47 2.19
C ALA A 69 -13.96 -3.43 3.02
N GLY A 70 -13.78 -4.42 3.91
CA GLY A 70 -12.54 -4.61 4.68
C GLY A 70 -11.32 -4.86 3.78
N ALA A 71 -11.46 -5.72 2.78
CA ALA A 71 -10.40 -6.07 1.84
C ALA A 71 -9.97 -4.91 0.90
N ALA A 72 -10.78 -3.88 0.77
CA ALA A 72 -10.42 -2.68 0.01
C ALA A 72 -9.52 -1.71 0.78
N ARG A 73 -9.45 -1.81 2.11
CA ARG A 73 -8.73 -0.85 2.95
C ARG A 73 -7.20 -0.97 2.85
N PRO A 74 -6.57 -2.14 3.02
CA PRO A 74 -5.11 -2.26 2.97
C PRO A 74 -4.50 -1.78 1.65
N PRO A 75 -4.96 -2.19 0.47
CA PRO A 75 -4.39 -1.70 -0.79
C PRO A 75 -4.59 -0.19 -0.98
N ARG A 76 -5.71 0.39 -0.53
CA ARG A 76 -5.91 1.84 -0.57
C ARG A 76 -4.88 2.57 0.28
N GLU A 77 -4.60 2.10 1.50
CA GLU A 77 -3.60 2.69 2.38
C GLU A 77 -2.19 2.51 1.83
N LEU A 78 -1.88 1.36 1.19
CA LEU A 78 -0.60 1.11 0.56
C LEU A 78 -0.31 2.06 -0.61
N ILE A 79 -1.32 2.45 -1.39
CA ILE A 79 -1.20 3.50 -2.41
C ILE A 79 -0.72 4.80 -1.77
N GLY A 80 -1.24 5.17 -0.60
CA GLY A 80 -0.79 6.33 0.15
C GLY A 80 0.69 6.25 0.56
N VAL A 81 1.11 5.10 1.10
CA VAL A 81 2.51 4.84 1.48
C VAL A 81 3.44 4.96 0.26
N GLY A 82 3.12 4.28 -0.83
CA GLY A 82 3.95 4.33 -2.04
C GLY A 82 4.02 5.72 -2.66
N THR A 83 2.92 6.47 -2.64
CA THR A 83 2.88 7.87 -3.10
C THR A 83 3.80 8.75 -2.26
N GLU A 84 3.84 8.53 -0.95
CA GLU A 84 4.73 9.26 -0.05
C GLU A 84 6.21 8.92 -0.32
N VAL A 85 6.56 7.65 -0.56
CA VAL A 85 7.93 7.24 -0.95
C VAL A 85 8.37 7.93 -2.24
N VAL A 86 7.50 7.99 -3.25
CA VAL A 86 7.79 8.72 -4.50
C VAL A 86 7.99 10.22 -4.24
N GLY A 87 7.21 10.80 -3.33
CA GLY A 87 7.37 12.19 -2.89
C GLY A 87 8.74 12.45 -2.26
N LEU A 88 9.17 11.60 -1.33
CA LEU A 88 10.50 11.66 -0.72
C LEU A 88 11.62 11.50 -1.76
N ALA A 89 11.50 10.53 -2.66
CA ALA A 89 12.46 10.33 -3.74
C ALA A 89 12.60 11.58 -4.63
N ARG A 90 11.46 12.16 -5.02
CA ARG A 90 11.43 13.41 -5.80
C ARG A 90 12.08 14.58 -5.07
N GLU A 91 11.86 14.72 -3.78
CA GLU A 91 12.49 15.76 -2.97
C GLU A 91 14.01 15.61 -2.96
N LEU A 92 14.51 14.36 -2.85
CA LEU A 92 15.95 14.08 -2.81
C LEU A 92 16.67 14.38 -4.12
N THR A 93 16.04 14.15 -5.28
CA THR A 93 16.69 14.30 -6.60
C THR A 93 17.27 15.68 -6.88
N GLY A 94 16.72 16.73 -6.27
CA GLY A 94 17.15 18.12 -6.53
C GLY A 94 18.45 18.53 -5.85
N TRP A 95 18.94 17.74 -4.84
CA TRP A 95 20.06 18.16 -3.99
C TRP A 95 20.86 17.01 -3.38
N CYS A 96 20.48 15.77 -3.55
CA CYS A 96 21.23 14.63 -2.99
C CYS A 96 22.59 14.44 -3.67
N ASN A 97 23.46 13.68 -3.01
CA ASN A 97 24.73 13.28 -3.60
C ASN A 97 24.46 12.48 -4.91
N PRO A 98 25.08 12.85 -6.05
CA PRO A 98 24.91 12.12 -7.30
C PRO A 98 25.23 10.61 -7.21
N ASN A 99 26.09 10.20 -6.30
CA ASN A 99 26.45 8.79 -6.11
C ASN A 99 25.31 7.91 -5.57
N VAL A 100 24.27 8.52 -4.95
CA VAL A 100 23.08 7.80 -4.44
C VAL A 100 21.85 7.99 -5.33
N LEU A 101 21.99 8.65 -6.46
CA LEU A 101 20.87 8.93 -7.35
C LEU A 101 20.25 7.64 -7.93
N SER A 102 21.08 6.61 -8.16
CA SER A 102 20.60 5.28 -8.57
C SER A 102 19.72 4.62 -7.52
N ASP A 103 20.05 4.81 -6.24
CA ASP A 103 19.26 4.24 -5.12
C ASP A 103 17.93 4.96 -4.99
N VAL A 104 17.91 6.29 -5.16
CA VAL A 104 16.69 7.09 -5.20
C VAL A 104 15.79 6.68 -6.37
N ALA A 105 16.36 6.43 -7.54
CA ALA A 105 15.63 5.93 -8.71
C ALA A 105 15.06 4.54 -8.45
N ALA A 106 15.85 3.62 -7.89
CA ALA A 106 15.40 2.26 -7.55
C ALA A 106 14.26 2.28 -6.54
N ALA A 107 14.34 3.11 -5.50
CA ALA A 107 13.28 3.28 -4.51
C ALA A 107 11.98 3.81 -5.14
N SER A 108 12.10 4.77 -6.06
CA SER A 108 10.96 5.34 -6.79
C SER A 108 10.26 4.29 -7.67
N GLU A 109 11.03 3.47 -8.40
CA GLU A 109 10.48 2.40 -9.24
C GLU A 109 9.84 1.27 -8.41
N ALA A 110 10.44 0.89 -7.28
CA ALA A 110 9.85 -0.08 -6.38
C ALA A 110 8.51 0.41 -5.81
N ALA A 111 8.44 1.68 -5.38
CA ALA A 111 7.21 2.30 -4.90
C ALA A 111 6.15 2.38 -6.00
N ARG A 112 6.54 2.73 -7.22
CA ARG A 112 5.64 2.76 -8.38
C ARG A 112 5.03 1.37 -8.66
N ALA A 113 5.84 0.33 -8.64
CA ALA A 113 5.38 -1.04 -8.82
C ALA A 113 4.40 -1.46 -7.71
N ALA A 114 4.70 -1.14 -6.46
CA ALA A 114 3.82 -1.42 -5.33
C ALA A 114 2.48 -0.70 -5.46
N VAL A 115 2.48 0.58 -5.82
CA VAL A 115 1.25 1.37 -6.06
C VAL A 115 0.43 0.77 -7.19
N ALA A 116 1.06 0.44 -8.33
CA ALA A 116 0.36 -0.16 -9.46
C ALA A 116 -0.30 -1.49 -9.08
N THR A 117 0.40 -2.35 -8.35
CA THR A 117 -0.14 -3.62 -7.85
C THR A 117 -1.30 -3.39 -6.88
N ALA A 118 -1.16 -2.46 -5.94
CA ALA A 118 -2.21 -2.12 -4.98
C ALA A 118 -3.47 -1.55 -5.67
N MET A 119 -3.31 -0.76 -6.73
CA MET A 119 -4.42 -0.28 -7.54
C MET A 119 -5.18 -1.43 -8.21
N VAL A 120 -4.48 -2.38 -8.81
CA VAL A 120 -5.09 -3.57 -9.43
C VAL A 120 -5.82 -4.41 -8.37
N THR A 121 -5.21 -4.64 -7.21
CA THR A 121 -5.83 -5.37 -6.10
C THR A 121 -7.10 -4.66 -5.62
N LEU A 122 -7.04 -3.35 -5.43
CA LEU A 122 -8.18 -2.55 -5.02
C LEU A 122 -9.32 -2.62 -6.05
N GLU A 123 -9.00 -2.52 -7.33
CA GLU A 123 -9.96 -2.62 -8.42
C GLU A 123 -10.64 -3.99 -8.44
N ILE A 124 -9.89 -5.08 -8.31
CA ILE A 124 -10.43 -6.45 -8.23
C ILE A 124 -11.36 -6.59 -7.02
N ASN A 125 -10.95 -6.10 -5.86
CA ASN A 125 -11.74 -6.21 -4.64
C ASN A 125 -13.04 -5.39 -4.69
N VAL A 126 -13.04 -4.24 -5.36
CA VAL A 126 -14.19 -3.33 -5.44
C VAL A 126 -15.13 -3.70 -6.59
N LEU A 127 -14.58 -4.04 -7.76
CA LEU A 127 -15.38 -4.23 -8.99
C LEU A 127 -15.78 -5.69 -9.25
N SER A 128 -15.19 -6.66 -8.56
CA SER A 128 -15.42 -8.08 -8.81
C SER A 128 -15.75 -8.89 -7.54
N PRO A 129 -16.69 -8.45 -6.70
CA PRO A 129 -17.01 -9.14 -5.43
C PRO A 129 -17.54 -10.58 -5.56
N GLY A 130 -17.47 -11.20 -6.72
CA GLY A 130 -17.92 -12.56 -6.97
C GLY A 130 -17.22 -13.31 -8.09
N ARG A 131 -16.30 -12.68 -8.82
CA ARG A 131 -15.68 -13.28 -10.02
C ARG A 131 -14.44 -14.15 -9.78
N ALA A 132 -13.81 -14.05 -8.63
CA ALA A 132 -12.53 -14.70 -8.37
C ALA A 132 -12.60 -16.23 -8.17
N ARG A 133 -13.75 -16.89 -8.27
CA ARG A 133 -13.90 -18.35 -8.01
C ARG A 133 -14.80 -19.10 -8.99
N GLY A 134 -14.89 -18.67 -10.22
CA GLY A 134 -15.66 -19.35 -11.25
C GLY A 134 -14.84 -20.22 -12.20
N SER A 135 -13.54 -20.43 -11.98
CA SER A 135 -12.68 -21.19 -12.90
C SER A 135 -11.74 -22.14 -12.14
N ALA A 136 -12.32 -23.06 -11.38
CA ALA A 136 -11.66 -24.30 -10.98
C ALA A 136 -12.75 -25.38 -10.92
N ALA A 137 -13.11 -25.85 -12.08
CA ALA A 137 -13.76 -27.13 -12.32
C ALA A 137 -12.87 -27.93 -13.26
#